data_84e4ff723a0bf003d31fdea0e72f643a
#
_entry.id   84e4ff723a0bf003d31fdea0e72f643a
#
_cell.length_a   1.000
_cell.length_b   1.000
_cell.length_c   1.000
_cell.angle_alpha   90.00
_cell.angle_beta   90.00
_cell.angle_gamma   90.00
#
_symmetry.space_group_name_H-M   'P 1'
#
loop_
_entity.id
_entity.type
_entity.pdbx_description
1 polymer ?
#
loop_
_entity_poly.entity_id
_entity_poly.type
_entity_poly.pdbx_seq_one_letter_code
_entity_poly.pdbx_strand_id
1 'polypeptide(L)'
;VYAIKLANNVWKKLRIDALASGVYTFTHANLDGSDETTVQVAKASFPGKNFGYYRFEGNTVLDREPSNAEWDITFCRFVDLIGPNNDTPYGVMGVLQNKNRAVARAAATPVEEAGVWDFAYSTFINTIGWDWKQFNFSTGFVIVPDLSFFVQSADGNIYHLVFTSFEGSSTGFISFETTPASLLSTHTAATAALRIYPNPASNGAPVHISIENSIYTQMHIHDLHGRLVYQGRLNGEAVQWSPDGLTQGLYLITFTGNGVAHTTKLVVQ
;
A
#
# COMPACT_ATOMS: atom_id res chain seq x y z
N VAL A 1 19.70 11.66 -29.61
CA VAL A 1 18.54 11.89 -30.50
C VAL A 1 17.67 10.65 -30.43
N TYR A 2 16.36 10.85 -30.27
CA TYR A 2 15.36 9.79 -30.20
C TYR A 2 14.46 9.86 -31.44
N ALA A 3 13.98 8.71 -31.92
CA ALA A 3 12.90 8.63 -32.89
C ALA A 3 11.60 8.30 -32.16
N ILE A 4 10.58 9.12 -32.36
CA ILE A 4 9.27 8.98 -31.71
C ILE A 4 8.21 8.74 -32.79
N LYS A 5 7.46 7.65 -32.66
CA LYS A 5 6.28 7.38 -33.48
C LYS A 5 5.05 7.97 -32.81
N LEU A 6 4.39 8.91 -33.47
CA LEU A 6 3.14 9.52 -32.98
C LEU A 6 1.94 8.58 -33.22
N ALA A 7 0.83 8.88 -32.58
CA ALA A 7 -0.41 8.08 -32.70
C ALA A 7 -0.94 8.00 -34.15
N ASN A 8 -0.71 9.02 -34.95
CA ASN A 8 -1.06 9.10 -36.36
C ASN A 8 -0.05 8.37 -37.29
N ASN A 9 0.87 7.57 -36.75
CA ASN A 9 1.97 6.86 -37.42
C ASN A 9 3.06 7.78 -38.05
N VAL A 10 3.03 9.06 -37.81
CA VAL A 10 4.11 9.98 -38.24
C VAL A 10 5.31 9.81 -37.29
N TRP A 11 6.52 9.81 -37.85
CA TRP A 11 7.74 9.77 -37.07
C TRP A 11 8.34 11.16 -36.95
N LYS A 12 8.81 11.49 -35.76
CA LYS A 12 9.58 12.70 -35.44
C LYS A 12 10.91 12.30 -34.81
N LYS A 13 11.94 13.11 -35.01
CA LYS A 13 13.17 13.05 -34.22
C LYS A 13 13.09 14.07 -33.10
N LEU A 14 13.61 13.69 -31.93
CA LEU A 14 13.64 14.51 -30.70
C LEU A 14 15.05 14.52 -30.12
N ARG A 15 15.53 15.69 -29.76
CA ARG A 15 16.76 15.88 -28.99
C ARG A 15 16.43 16.66 -27.73
N ILE A 16 16.84 16.15 -26.58
CA ILE A 16 16.83 16.90 -25.32
C ILE A 16 18.11 17.72 -25.30
N ASP A 17 17.98 19.04 -25.24
CA ASP A 17 19.08 19.98 -25.33
C ASP A 17 19.60 20.39 -23.95
N ALA A 18 18.71 20.70 -23.04
CA ALA A 18 19.09 21.14 -21.69
C ALA A 18 17.97 20.98 -20.66
N LEU A 19 18.37 20.91 -19.40
CA LEU A 19 17.55 21.24 -18.23
C LEU A 19 18.36 22.24 -17.40
N ALA A 20 18.02 23.51 -17.53
CA ALA A 20 18.72 24.60 -16.83
C ALA A 20 17.70 25.51 -16.12
N SER A 21 17.98 25.89 -14.88
CA SER A 21 17.13 26.76 -14.06
C SER A 21 15.65 26.35 -14.04
N GLY A 22 15.38 25.01 -14.06
CA GLY A 22 14.03 24.49 -14.05
C GLY A 22 13.29 24.54 -15.39
N VAL A 23 13.99 24.85 -16.49
CA VAL A 23 13.44 24.87 -17.85
C VAL A 23 14.00 23.71 -18.66
N TYR A 24 13.12 22.86 -19.17
CA TYR A 24 13.47 21.87 -20.18
C TYR A 24 13.52 22.53 -21.56
N THR A 25 14.63 22.35 -22.25
CA THR A 25 14.78 22.76 -23.67
C THR A 25 14.99 21.52 -24.51
N PHE A 26 14.20 21.36 -25.54
CA PHE A 26 14.32 20.26 -26.49
C PHE A 26 14.00 20.70 -27.92
N THR A 27 14.58 20.04 -28.90
CA THR A 27 14.35 20.28 -30.30
C THR A 27 13.76 19.05 -30.97
N HIS A 28 12.74 19.24 -31.77
CA HIS A 28 12.17 18.16 -32.61
C HIS A 28 12.03 18.61 -34.06
N ALA A 29 11.98 17.64 -34.94
CA ALA A 29 11.83 17.83 -36.39
C ALA A 29 11.22 16.58 -37.03
N ASN A 30 10.86 16.67 -38.31
CA ASN A 30 10.65 15.51 -39.16
C ASN A 30 11.95 14.68 -39.30
N LEU A 31 11.86 13.41 -39.71
CA LEU A 31 13.06 12.56 -39.83
C LEU A 31 14.09 13.15 -40.84
N ASP A 32 13.64 13.80 -41.90
CA ASP A 32 14.47 14.48 -42.88
C ASP A 32 15.08 15.81 -42.39
N GLY A 33 14.64 16.30 -41.23
CA GLY A 33 15.13 17.53 -40.64
C GLY A 33 14.24 18.74 -40.88
N SER A 34 13.22 18.63 -41.71
CA SER A 34 12.25 19.70 -41.90
C SER A 34 11.40 19.92 -40.61
N ASP A 35 10.72 21.08 -40.54
CA ASP A 35 9.89 21.49 -39.39
C ASP A 35 10.65 21.48 -38.03
N GLU A 36 11.92 21.85 -38.06
CA GLU A 36 12.70 21.91 -36.83
C GLU A 36 12.12 22.99 -35.89
N THR A 37 11.80 22.60 -34.69
CA THR A 37 11.22 23.47 -33.65
C THR A 37 11.93 23.24 -32.34
N THR A 38 12.42 24.30 -31.72
CA THR A 38 12.94 24.30 -30.36
C THR A 38 11.85 24.76 -29.37
N VAL A 39 11.66 23.97 -28.33
CA VAL A 39 10.61 24.16 -27.33
C VAL A 39 11.24 24.33 -25.95
N GLN A 40 10.66 25.22 -25.17
CA GLN A 40 10.99 25.40 -23.78
C GLN A 40 9.77 25.12 -22.90
N VAL A 41 9.95 24.30 -21.86
CA VAL A 41 8.90 23.97 -20.89
C VAL A 41 9.45 24.23 -19.49
N ALA A 42 8.91 25.24 -18.83
CA ALA A 42 9.28 25.57 -17.47
C ALA A 42 8.55 24.68 -16.46
N LYS A 43 9.25 24.09 -15.51
CA LYS A 43 8.65 23.36 -14.38
C LYS A 43 7.68 24.22 -13.58
N ALA A 44 7.99 25.51 -13.45
CA ALA A 44 7.16 26.47 -12.73
C ALA A 44 5.77 26.68 -13.35
N SER A 45 5.57 26.28 -14.62
CA SER A 45 4.25 26.29 -15.26
C SER A 45 3.32 25.18 -14.78
N PHE A 46 3.84 24.22 -14.02
CA PHE A 46 3.10 23.04 -13.52
C PHE A 46 3.26 22.89 -12.00
N PRO A 47 2.85 23.92 -11.20
CA PRO A 47 3.03 23.84 -9.75
C PRO A 47 2.18 22.73 -9.16
N GLY A 48 2.80 21.94 -8.26
CA GLY A 48 2.11 20.82 -7.60
C GLY A 48 1.75 19.63 -8.51
N LYS A 49 2.39 19.50 -9.68
CA LYS A 49 2.18 18.42 -10.63
C LYS A 49 3.47 17.63 -10.88
N ASN A 50 3.34 16.36 -11.27
CA ASN A 50 4.51 15.52 -11.56
C ASN A 50 5.00 15.74 -13.00
N PHE A 51 4.10 16.01 -13.95
CA PHE A 51 4.40 16.08 -15.37
C PHE A 51 3.80 17.32 -16.03
N GLY A 52 4.53 17.87 -17.00
CA GLY A 52 3.99 18.71 -18.07
C GLY A 52 3.91 17.88 -19.35
N TYR A 53 2.97 18.17 -20.20
CA TYR A 53 2.75 17.45 -21.45
C TYR A 53 3.03 18.33 -22.65
N TYR A 54 3.55 17.73 -23.73
CA TYR A 54 3.75 18.41 -24.98
C TYR A 54 3.14 17.61 -26.13
N ARG A 55 2.38 18.29 -26.98
CA ARG A 55 1.80 17.74 -28.19
C ARG A 55 2.57 18.24 -29.40
N PHE A 56 3.18 17.33 -30.17
CA PHE A 56 3.92 17.66 -31.39
C PHE A 56 3.03 18.24 -32.48
N GLU A 57 1.77 17.77 -32.56
CA GLU A 57 0.79 18.36 -33.47
C GLU A 57 0.33 19.71 -32.91
N GLY A 58 0.68 20.78 -33.62
CA GLY A 58 0.36 22.15 -33.21
C GLY A 58 1.30 22.74 -32.17
N ASN A 59 2.42 22.06 -31.82
CA ASN A 59 3.49 22.58 -30.98
C ASN A 59 2.97 23.18 -29.65
N THR A 60 2.16 22.43 -28.91
CA THR A 60 1.42 22.94 -27.75
C THR A 60 1.87 22.27 -26.46
N VAL A 61 2.24 23.08 -25.47
CA VAL A 61 2.40 22.64 -24.07
C VAL A 61 1.02 22.48 -23.46
N LEU A 62 0.77 21.37 -22.80
CA LEU A 62 -0.54 21.01 -22.23
C LEU A 62 -0.44 20.81 -20.74
N ASP A 63 -1.39 21.34 -20.01
CA ASP A 63 -1.63 21.06 -18.61
C ASP A 63 -2.81 20.09 -18.47
N ARG A 64 -2.53 18.82 -18.19
CA ARG A 64 -3.52 17.73 -18.14
C ARG A 64 -3.58 17.02 -16.82
N GLU A 65 -2.50 17.08 -16.07
CA GLU A 65 -2.42 16.35 -14.81
C GLU A 65 -3.17 17.12 -13.72
N PRO A 66 -3.99 16.46 -12.90
CA PRO A 66 -4.52 17.07 -11.68
C PRO A 66 -3.38 17.39 -10.69
N SER A 67 -3.67 18.20 -9.68
CA SER A 67 -2.73 18.43 -8.59
C SER A 67 -2.33 17.12 -7.90
N ASN A 68 -1.08 17.01 -7.45
CA ASN A 68 -0.59 15.84 -6.70
C ASN A 68 -1.39 15.54 -5.42
N ALA A 69 -2.14 16.52 -4.92
CA ALA A 69 -3.03 16.32 -3.78
C ALA A 69 -4.37 15.66 -4.16
N GLU A 70 -4.70 15.59 -5.44
CA GLU A 70 -6.03 15.20 -5.92
C GLU A 70 -6.08 13.77 -6.51
N TRP A 71 -4.94 13.07 -6.55
CA TRP A 71 -4.91 11.70 -7.05
C TRP A 71 -3.84 10.88 -6.34
N ASP A 72 -4.07 9.56 -6.22
CA ASP A 72 -3.19 8.64 -5.52
C ASP A 72 -2.60 7.56 -6.45
N ILE A 73 -3.40 7.04 -7.37
CA ILE A 73 -3.00 6.00 -8.33
C ILE A 73 -3.44 6.34 -9.75
N THR A 74 -2.73 5.81 -10.74
CA THR A 74 -3.07 5.94 -12.16
C THR A 74 -3.00 4.60 -12.88
N PHE A 75 -3.99 4.35 -13.71
CA PHE A 75 -4.05 3.16 -14.59
C PHE A 75 -3.44 3.53 -15.93
N CYS A 76 -2.35 2.88 -16.31
CA CYS A 76 -1.64 3.23 -17.52
C CYS A 76 -0.86 2.05 -18.12
N ARG A 77 -0.44 2.24 -19.38
CA ARG A 77 0.58 1.37 -19.97
C ARG A 77 1.96 1.95 -19.69
N PHE A 78 2.85 1.11 -19.23
CA PHE A 78 4.26 1.47 -19.04
C PHE A 78 5.14 0.30 -19.47
N VAL A 79 6.43 0.56 -19.58
CA VAL A 79 7.41 -0.50 -19.86
C VAL A 79 7.97 -0.98 -18.53
N ASP A 80 7.89 -2.28 -18.31
CA ASP A 80 8.55 -2.95 -17.21
C ASP A 80 9.49 -4.03 -17.73
N LEU A 81 10.42 -4.46 -16.91
CA LEU A 81 11.31 -5.57 -17.22
C LEU A 81 10.64 -6.87 -16.81
N ILE A 82 10.50 -7.79 -17.74
CA ILE A 82 9.88 -9.09 -17.52
C ILE A 82 10.86 -10.23 -17.86
N GLY A 83 10.40 -11.46 -17.70
CA GLY A 83 11.18 -12.66 -17.97
C GLY A 83 11.93 -13.18 -16.74
N PRO A 84 12.55 -14.35 -16.83
CA PRO A 84 13.20 -15.02 -15.71
C PRO A 84 14.31 -14.20 -15.02
N ASN A 85 14.95 -13.30 -15.79
CA ASN A 85 16.03 -12.45 -15.31
C ASN A 85 15.61 -11.00 -15.10
N ASN A 86 14.34 -10.64 -15.28
CA ASN A 86 13.86 -9.27 -15.29
C ASN A 86 14.69 -8.33 -16.19
N ASP A 87 14.98 -8.76 -17.41
CA ASP A 87 15.87 -8.07 -18.35
C ASP A 87 15.21 -7.70 -19.68
N THR A 88 13.99 -8.19 -19.93
CA THR A 88 13.29 -7.99 -21.19
C THR A 88 12.28 -6.85 -21.08
N PRO A 89 12.49 -5.70 -21.74
CA PRO A 89 11.54 -4.60 -21.73
C PRO A 89 10.22 -5.01 -22.40
N TYR A 90 9.10 -4.85 -21.71
CA TYR A 90 7.78 -5.20 -22.19
C TYR A 90 6.73 -4.17 -21.77
N GLY A 91 5.82 -3.86 -22.70
CA GLY A 91 4.72 -2.93 -22.43
C GLY A 91 3.58 -3.60 -21.67
N VAL A 92 3.44 -3.26 -20.42
CA VAL A 92 2.41 -3.79 -19.51
C VAL A 92 1.29 -2.78 -19.27
N MET A 93 0.07 -3.26 -19.03
CA MET A 93 -1.02 -2.48 -18.46
C MET A 93 -1.03 -2.71 -16.96
N GLY A 94 -0.91 -1.65 -16.18
CA GLY A 94 -0.86 -1.77 -14.72
C GLY A 94 -1.25 -0.48 -14.02
N VAL A 95 -0.84 -0.39 -12.77
CA VAL A 95 -1.15 0.72 -11.87
C VAL A 95 0.13 1.28 -11.28
N LEU A 96 0.31 2.59 -11.43
CA LEU A 96 1.39 3.32 -10.81
C LEU A 96 0.82 4.24 -9.72
N GLN A 97 1.53 4.34 -8.61
CA GLN A 97 1.18 5.28 -7.55
C GLN A 97 1.75 6.67 -7.84
N ASN A 98 1.09 7.69 -7.31
CA ASN A 98 1.58 9.05 -7.37
C ASN A 98 2.89 9.20 -6.58
N LYS A 99 3.72 10.12 -6.99
CA LYS A 99 4.94 10.48 -6.27
C LYS A 99 4.60 10.88 -4.82
N ASN A 100 5.41 10.39 -3.89
CA ASN A 100 5.23 10.57 -2.44
C ASN A 100 3.96 9.92 -1.85
N ARG A 101 3.33 8.99 -2.56
CA ARG A 101 2.40 8.05 -1.95
C ARG A 101 3.15 6.82 -1.47
N ALA A 102 2.73 6.28 -0.35
CA ALA A 102 3.25 5.04 0.16
C ALA A 102 2.21 3.93 -0.04
N VAL A 103 2.67 2.80 -0.55
CA VAL A 103 1.82 1.62 -0.79
C VAL A 103 2.46 0.42 -0.13
N ALA A 104 1.67 -0.35 0.61
CA ALA A 104 2.06 -1.67 1.08
C ALA A 104 1.39 -2.74 0.21
N ARG A 105 2.15 -3.80 -0.11
CA ARG A 105 1.68 -4.94 -0.89
C ARG A 105 1.48 -6.12 0.05
N ALA A 106 0.23 -6.54 0.24
CA ALA A 106 -0.16 -7.72 0.98
C ALA A 106 -0.26 -8.89 0.01
N ALA A 107 0.76 -9.73 -0.04
CA ALA A 107 0.83 -10.89 -0.93
C ALA A 107 0.82 -12.19 -0.13
N ALA A 108 0.20 -13.23 -0.69
CA ALA A 108 0.05 -14.53 -0.05
C ALA A 108 -0.65 -14.46 1.32
N THR A 109 -1.58 -13.51 1.45
CA THR A 109 -2.38 -13.30 2.67
C THR A 109 -3.84 -13.14 2.23
N PRO A 110 -4.78 -13.92 2.78
CA PRO A 110 -6.19 -13.74 2.49
C PRO A 110 -6.60 -12.28 2.65
N VAL A 111 -7.39 -11.77 1.71
CA VAL A 111 -7.73 -10.33 1.63
C VAL A 111 -8.37 -9.83 2.92
N GLU A 112 -9.20 -10.68 3.55
CA GLU A 112 -9.92 -10.41 4.78
C GLU A 112 -9.02 -10.45 6.05
N GLU A 113 -7.84 -11.09 5.93
CA GLU A 113 -6.88 -11.21 7.04
C GLU A 113 -5.75 -10.18 6.96
N ALA A 114 -5.60 -9.49 5.83
CA ALA A 114 -4.53 -8.53 5.63
C ALA A 114 -4.71 -7.28 6.52
N GLY A 115 -3.77 -7.04 7.40
CA GLY A 115 -3.74 -5.88 8.29
C GLY A 115 -2.92 -4.73 7.74
N VAL A 116 -3.38 -3.52 8.01
CA VAL A 116 -2.79 -2.26 7.48
C VAL A 116 -1.31 -2.06 7.87
N TRP A 117 -0.85 -2.66 8.97
CA TRP A 117 0.52 -2.53 9.47
C TRP A 117 1.37 -3.79 9.33
N ASP A 118 0.84 -4.84 8.69
CA ASP A 118 1.53 -6.13 8.59
C ASP A 118 2.60 -6.12 7.49
N PHE A 119 2.59 -5.11 6.61
CA PHE A 119 3.44 -5.05 5.44
C PHE A 119 4.23 -3.74 5.37
N ALA A 120 5.42 -3.81 4.79
CA ALA A 120 6.25 -2.63 4.58
C ALA A 120 5.70 -1.72 3.49
N TYR A 121 5.59 -0.44 3.78
CA TYR A 121 5.21 0.59 2.81
C TYR A 121 6.39 1.00 1.94
N SER A 122 6.13 1.14 0.66
CA SER A 122 7.09 1.54 -0.37
C SER A 122 6.63 2.79 -1.10
N THR A 123 7.57 3.67 -1.41
CA THR A 123 7.33 4.86 -2.24
C THR A 123 7.72 4.65 -3.70
N PHE A 124 8.12 3.45 -4.10
CA PHE A 124 8.35 3.13 -5.50
C PHE A 124 7.06 3.20 -6.30
N ILE A 125 7.09 3.93 -7.42
CA ILE A 125 5.89 4.24 -8.21
C ILE A 125 5.18 2.99 -8.76
N ASN A 126 5.87 1.88 -8.89
CA ASN A 126 5.36 0.61 -9.40
C ASN A 126 5.13 -0.45 -8.31
N THR A 127 4.93 -0.05 -7.03
CA THR A 127 4.67 -1.00 -5.94
C THR A 127 3.39 -1.82 -6.19
N ILE A 128 2.35 -1.22 -6.77
CA ILE A 128 1.16 -1.95 -7.24
C ILE A 128 1.52 -2.73 -8.49
N GLY A 129 2.09 -2.06 -9.50
CA GLY A 129 2.60 -2.68 -10.70
C GLY A 129 1.52 -3.27 -11.62
N TRP A 130 1.85 -4.36 -12.27
CA TRP A 130 1.01 -5.01 -13.28
C TRP A 130 0.70 -6.49 -12.96
N ASP A 131 1.41 -7.10 -12.04
CA ASP A 131 1.41 -8.53 -11.74
C ASP A 131 0.33 -8.95 -10.71
N TRP A 132 -0.61 -8.06 -10.40
CA TRP A 132 -1.83 -8.37 -9.65
C TRP A 132 -2.85 -9.20 -10.46
N LYS A 133 -2.56 -9.45 -11.74
CA LYS A 133 -3.31 -10.30 -12.66
C LYS A 133 -2.38 -11.19 -13.47
N GLN A 134 -2.86 -12.33 -13.88
CA GLN A 134 -2.15 -13.30 -14.70
C GLN A 134 -2.99 -13.68 -15.90
N PHE A 135 -2.36 -13.97 -17.03
CA PHE A 135 -3.05 -14.47 -18.20
C PHE A 135 -3.08 -15.99 -18.20
N ASN A 136 -4.30 -16.54 -18.28
CA ASN A 136 -4.54 -17.97 -18.45
C ASN A 136 -5.08 -18.21 -19.85
N PHE A 137 -4.46 -19.10 -20.60
CA PHE A 137 -4.83 -19.39 -22.01
C PHE A 137 -6.26 -19.93 -22.17
N SER A 138 -6.84 -20.52 -21.13
CA SER A 138 -8.20 -21.09 -21.16
C SER A 138 -9.28 -20.13 -20.70
N THR A 139 -8.98 -19.25 -19.73
CA THR A 139 -9.97 -18.41 -19.05
C THR A 139 -9.74 -16.91 -19.24
N GLY A 140 -8.66 -16.50 -19.91
CA GLY A 140 -8.26 -15.10 -20.03
C GLY A 140 -7.53 -14.59 -18.80
N PHE A 141 -7.66 -13.31 -18.49
CA PHE A 141 -7.05 -12.74 -17.32
C PHE A 141 -7.76 -13.18 -16.03
N VAL A 142 -6.97 -13.56 -15.04
CA VAL A 142 -7.42 -13.89 -13.68
C VAL A 142 -6.69 -13.00 -12.68
N ILE A 143 -7.39 -12.59 -11.65
CA ILE A 143 -6.78 -11.85 -10.53
C ILE A 143 -5.96 -12.83 -9.69
N VAL A 144 -4.80 -12.39 -9.24
CA VAL A 144 -3.95 -13.18 -8.33
C VAL A 144 -4.67 -13.26 -6.99
N PRO A 145 -4.96 -14.48 -6.49
CA PRO A 145 -5.61 -14.65 -5.20
C PRO A 145 -4.69 -14.18 -4.06
N ASP A 146 -5.28 -13.83 -2.93
CA ASP A 146 -4.55 -13.47 -1.71
C ASP A 146 -3.54 -12.33 -1.94
N LEU A 147 -3.94 -11.36 -2.78
CA LEU A 147 -3.16 -10.17 -3.10
C LEU A 147 -4.03 -8.93 -3.01
N SER A 148 -3.64 -8.03 -2.11
CA SER A 148 -4.25 -6.72 -1.93
C SER A 148 -3.20 -5.65 -1.66
N PHE A 149 -3.62 -4.40 -1.57
CA PHE A 149 -2.72 -3.27 -1.36
C PHE A 149 -3.29 -2.29 -0.35
N PHE A 150 -2.43 -1.68 0.44
CA PHE A 150 -2.79 -0.55 1.29
C PHE A 150 -2.17 0.71 0.71
N VAL A 151 -3.02 1.65 0.29
CA VAL A 151 -2.61 2.90 -0.36
C VAL A 151 -2.79 4.05 0.61
N GLN A 152 -1.70 4.73 0.95
CA GLN A 152 -1.76 5.96 1.73
C GLN A 152 -2.03 7.13 0.78
N SER A 153 -3.14 7.83 1.00
CA SER A 153 -3.55 9.01 0.23
C SER A 153 -2.86 10.30 0.68
N ALA A 154 -3.10 11.40 -0.04
CA ALA A 154 -2.48 12.69 0.22
C ALA A 154 -2.78 13.27 1.60
N ASP A 155 -3.97 13.01 2.13
CA ASP A 155 -4.44 13.45 3.44
C ASP A 155 -3.98 12.55 4.60
N GLY A 156 -3.20 11.49 4.29
CA GLY A 156 -2.68 10.53 5.26
C GLY A 156 -3.61 9.37 5.59
N ASN A 157 -4.82 9.35 5.06
CA ASN A 157 -5.71 8.19 5.18
C ASN A 157 -5.13 6.99 4.42
N ILE A 158 -5.44 5.79 4.89
CA ILE A 158 -5.05 4.56 4.21
C ILE A 158 -6.29 3.86 3.70
N TYR A 159 -6.23 3.40 2.47
CA TYR A 159 -7.28 2.64 1.82
C TYR A 159 -6.78 1.25 1.47
N HIS A 160 -7.57 0.24 1.81
CA HIS A 160 -7.36 -1.14 1.35
C HIS A 160 -7.91 -1.26 -0.07
N LEU A 161 -7.07 -1.62 -1.02
CA LEU A 161 -7.37 -1.75 -2.44
C LEU A 161 -7.32 -3.22 -2.85
N VAL A 162 -8.39 -3.72 -3.44
CA VAL A 162 -8.55 -5.10 -3.91
C VAL A 162 -9.00 -5.09 -5.35
N PHE A 163 -8.23 -5.68 -6.26
CA PHE A 163 -8.64 -5.86 -7.65
C PHE A 163 -9.61 -7.03 -7.77
N THR A 164 -10.68 -6.85 -8.55
CA THR A 164 -11.73 -7.86 -8.72
C THR A 164 -11.83 -8.38 -10.15
N SER A 165 -11.49 -7.59 -11.17
CA SER A 165 -11.44 -8.05 -12.55
C SER A 165 -10.52 -7.23 -13.46
N PHE A 166 -10.14 -7.84 -14.59
CA PHE A 166 -9.50 -7.19 -15.72
C PHE A 166 -9.98 -7.83 -17.02
N GLU A 167 -10.60 -7.06 -17.89
CA GLU A 167 -11.18 -7.57 -19.16
C GLU A 167 -10.16 -7.69 -20.30
N GLY A 168 -8.92 -7.28 -20.07
CA GLY A 168 -7.84 -7.32 -21.05
C GLY A 168 -7.47 -5.96 -21.62
N SER A 169 -6.34 -5.95 -22.35
CA SER A 169 -5.76 -4.70 -22.86
C SER A 169 -6.55 -4.06 -24.00
N SER A 170 -7.50 -4.79 -24.60
CA SER A 170 -8.36 -4.27 -25.71
C SER A 170 -9.42 -3.32 -25.22
N THR A 171 -10.06 -3.63 -24.10
CA THR A 171 -11.09 -2.80 -23.45
C THR A 171 -10.46 -1.86 -22.42
N GLY A 172 -9.45 -2.35 -21.69
CA GLY A 172 -8.78 -1.64 -20.59
C GLY A 172 -9.63 -1.56 -19.32
N PHE A 173 -10.78 -2.23 -19.24
CA PHE A 173 -11.62 -2.22 -18.04
C PHE A 173 -10.96 -2.97 -16.90
N ILE A 174 -10.87 -2.27 -15.76
CA ILE A 174 -10.33 -2.77 -14.49
C ILE A 174 -11.40 -2.52 -13.42
N SER A 175 -11.75 -3.56 -12.67
CA SER A 175 -12.62 -3.42 -11.50
C SER A 175 -11.81 -3.63 -10.23
N PHE A 176 -12.10 -2.83 -9.24
CA PHE A 176 -11.47 -2.89 -7.93
C PHE A 176 -12.42 -2.35 -6.85
N GLU A 177 -12.15 -2.73 -5.62
CA GLU A 177 -12.83 -2.24 -4.44
C GLU A 177 -11.85 -1.46 -3.57
N THR A 178 -12.33 -0.42 -2.91
CA THR A 178 -11.55 0.31 -1.91
C THR A 178 -12.35 0.47 -0.64
N THR A 179 -11.75 0.19 0.50
CA THR A 179 -12.33 0.42 1.82
C THR A 179 -11.36 1.23 2.66
N PRO A 180 -11.82 2.22 3.45
CA PRO A 180 -10.96 2.91 4.40
C PRO A 180 -10.36 1.89 5.37
N ALA A 181 -9.04 1.84 5.45
CA ALA A 181 -8.36 1.03 6.44
C ALA A 181 -8.40 1.79 7.78
N SER A 182 -9.11 1.24 8.74
CA SER A 182 -9.18 1.86 10.07
C SER A 182 -7.78 1.81 10.71
N LEU A 183 -7.21 2.96 11.00
CA LEU A 183 -5.96 3.07 11.77
C LEU A 183 -6.11 2.52 13.20
N LEU A 184 -7.35 2.32 13.63
CA LEU A 184 -7.75 1.72 14.91
C LEU A 184 -8.24 0.27 14.75
N SER A 185 -8.13 -0.34 13.58
CA SER A 185 -8.37 -1.77 13.52
C SER A 185 -7.24 -2.44 14.30
N THR A 186 -7.48 -2.62 15.58
CA THR A 186 -7.01 -3.83 16.22
C THR A 186 -7.42 -4.93 15.24
N HIS A 187 -6.45 -5.58 14.62
CA HIS A 187 -6.65 -6.85 13.99
C HIS A 187 -7.61 -7.62 14.90
N THR A 188 -8.81 -7.88 14.41
CA THR A 188 -9.48 -9.08 14.85
C THR A 188 -8.69 -10.19 14.13
N ALA A 189 -7.48 -10.46 14.58
CA ALA A 189 -6.93 -11.80 14.46
C ALA A 189 -8.09 -12.70 14.83
N ALA A 190 -8.40 -13.67 13.98
CA ALA A 190 -9.40 -14.69 14.28
C ALA A 190 -9.31 -14.90 15.78
N THR A 191 -10.32 -14.49 16.50
CA THR A 191 -10.22 -14.23 17.94
C THR A 191 -9.86 -15.56 18.56
N ALA A 192 -8.56 -15.79 18.76
CA ALA A 192 -8.15 -16.84 19.68
C ALA A 192 -8.94 -16.51 20.92
N ALA A 193 -9.95 -17.31 21.25
CA ALA A 193 -10.89 -16.94 22.28
C ALA A 193 -10.11 -16.78 23.56
N LEU A 194 -9.69 -15.55 23.83
CA LEU A 194 -8.99 -15.18 25.06
C LEU A 194 -10.04 -15.04 26.14
N ARG A 195 -9.96 -15.84 27.15
CA ARG A 195 -10.84 -15.78 28.31
C ARG A 195 -10.01 -15.55 29.57
N ILE A 196 -10.44 -14.61 30.40
CA ILE A 196 -9.87 -14.31 31.71
C ILE A 196 -10.97 -14.48 32.73
N TYR A 197 -10.79 -15.40 33.68
CA TYR A 197 -11.77 -15.66 34.71
C TYR A 197 -11.14 -16.13 36.03
N PRO A 198 -11.69 -15.72 37.20
CA PRO A 198 -12.76 -14.75 37.31
C PRO A 198 -12.33 -13.33 36.96
N ASN A 199 -13.24 -12.54 36.41
CA ASN A 199 -13.07 -11.11 36.22
C ASN A 199 -14.42 -10.44 36.56
N PRO A 200 -14.54 -9.73 37.67
CA PRO A 200 -13.49 -9.27 38.61
C PRO A 200 -12.70 -10.39 39.31
N ALA A 201 -11.42 -10.12 39.52
CA ALA A 201 -10.49 -10.98 40.24
C ALA A 201 -10.33 -10.51 41.68
N SER A 202 -10.23 -11.44 42.62
CA SER A 202 -9.87 -11.09 44.01
C SER A 202 -8.36 -11.05 44.16
N ASN A 203 -7.86 -10.07 44.94
CA ASN A 203 -6.42 -9.96 45.18
C ASN A 203 -5.89 -11.27 45.82
N GLY A 204 -4.77 -11.81 45.31
CA GLY A 204 -4.17 -13.06 45.74
C GLY A 204 -4.89 -14.33 45.30
N ALA A 205 -6.06 -14.24 44.66
CA ALA A 205 -6.73 -15.40 44.10
C ALA A 205 -6.27 -15.69 42.65
N PRO A 206 -6.19 -16.97 42.27
CA PRO A 206 -5.74 -17.30 40.93
C PRO A 206 -6.76 -16.90 39.87
N VAL A 207 -6.26 -16.30 38.79
CA VAL A 207 -6.97 -15.95 37.57
C VAL A 207 -6.52 -16.92 36.47
N HIS A 208 -7.49 -17.51 35.80
CA HIS A 208 -7.24 -18.41 34.68
C HIS A 208 -7.30 -17.62 33.37
N ILE A 209 -6.27 -17.74 32.58
CA ILE A 209 -6.14 -17.15 31.26
C ILE A 209 -6.12 -18.31 30.26
N SER A 210 -7.17 -18.39 29.43
CA SER A 210 -7.28 -19.41 28.38
C SER A 210 -7.12 -18.72 27.03
N ILE A 211 -6.23 -19.27 26.18
CA ILE A 211 -5.84 -18.73 24.88
C ILE A 211 -5.99 -19.85 23.86
N GLU A 212 -6.95 -19.78 22.99
CA GLU A 212 -7.04 -20.71 21.85
C GLU A 212 -5.92 -20.41 20.85
N ASN A 213 -5.21 -21.46 20.39
CA ASN A 213 -4.12 -21.42 19.40
C ASN A 213 -2.77 -20.81 19.83
N SER A 214 -2.51 -20.61 21.12
CA SER A 214 -1.16 -20.28 21.67
C SER A 214 -0.35 -19.22 20.91
N ILE A 215 -1.02 -18.24 20.30
CA ILE A 215 -0.33 -17.21 19.50
C ILE A 215 0.36 -16.14 20.35
N TYR A 216 -0.07 -15.97 21.59
CA TYR A 216 0.52 -15.00 22.53
C TYR A 216 1.60 -15.65 23.38
N THR A 217 2.74 -14.96 23.49
CA THR A 217 3.91 -15.45 24.26
C THR A 217 4.25 -14.58 25.45
N GLN A 218 3.68 -13.38 25.54
CA GLN A 218 3.94 -12.42 26.60
C GLN A 218 2.64 -11.76 27.08
N MET A 219 2.63 -11.36 28.36
CA MET A 219 1.55 -10.62 29.00
C MET A 219 2.14 -9.41 29.71
N HIS A 220 1.54 -8.25 29.49
CA HIS A 220 1.86 -6.99 30.17
C HIS A 220 0.61 -6.44 30.82
N ILE A 221 0.71 -5.98 32.07
CA ILE A 221 -0.40 -5.36 32.78
C ILE A 221 -0.01 -3.92 33.11
N HIS A 222 -0.88 -3.00 32.73
CA HIS A 222 -0.71 -1.58 32.99
C HIS A 222 -1.85 -1.04 33.86
N ASP A 223 -1.54 -0.11 34.74
CA ASP A 223 -2.55 0.68 35.42
C ASP A 223 -3.17 1.73 34.46
N LEU A 224 -4.18 2.46 34.91
CA LEU A 224 -4.87 3.50 34.12
C LEU A 224 -3.97 4.70 33.75
N HIS A 225 -2.81 4.84 34.40
CA HIS A 225 -1.82 5.87 34.08
C HIS A 225 -0.81 5.40 33.06
N GLY A 226 -0.96 4.17 32.53
CA GLY A 226 -0.05 3.56 31.57
C GLY A 226 1.23 3.00 32.17
N ARG A 227 1.36 2.95 33.50
CA ARG A 227 2.52 2.38 34.18
C ARG A 227 2.43 0.86 34.13
N LEU A 228 3.51 0.21 33.69
CA LEU A 228 3.64 -1.24 33.71
C LEU A 228 3.72 -1.73 35.17
N VAL A 229 2.78 -2.56 35.57
CA VAL A 229 2.69 -3.14 36.92
C VAL A 229 3.02 -4.62 36.97
N TYR A 230 2.95 -5.30 35.83
CA TYR A 230 3.34 -6.71 35.70
C TYR A 230 3.76 -7.05 34.27
N GLN A 231 4.74 -7.93 34.15
CA GLN A 231 5.15 -8.54 32.87
C GLN A 231 5.46 -10.03 33.09
N GLY A 232 4.93 -10.88 32.23
CA GLY A 232 5.14 -12.31 32.29
C GLY A 232 5.18 -12.98 30.93
N ARG A 233 5.74 -14.19 30.86
CA ARG A 233 5.66 -15.05 29.69
C ARG A 233 4.46 -15.98 29.80
N LEU A 234 3.86 -16.28 28.66
CA LEU A 234 2.76 -17.22 28.55
C LEU A 234 3.32 -18.53 27.95
N ASN A 235 3.09 -19.63 28.63
CA ASN A 235 3.55 -20.94 28.19
C ASN A 235 2.33 -21.86 28.01
N GLY A 236 1.85 -21.97 26.77
CA GLY A 236 0.70 -22.82 26.42
C GLY A 236 -0.66 -22.11 26.37
N GLU A 237 -1.71 -22.89 26.17
CA GLU A 237 -3.09 -22.42 25.92
C GLU A 237 -3.87 -22.06 27.21
N ALA A 238 -3.37 -22.48 28.37
CA ALA A 238 -3.97 -22.17 29.65
C ALA A 238 -2.88 -21.77 30.66
N VAL A 239 -2.98 -20.57 31.17
CA VAL A 239 -2.05 -20.04 32.16
C VAL A 239 -2.83 -19.63 33.41
N GLN A 240 -2.30 -20.00 34.57
CA GLN A 240 -2.81 -19.55 35.87
C GLN A 240 -1.87 -18.46 36.39
N TRP A 241 -2.43 -17.32 36.77
CA TRP A 241 -1.71 -16.19 37.30
C TRP A 241 -2.48 -15.57 38.46
N SER A 242 -1.79 -15.07 39.47
CA SER A 242 -2.43 -14.38 40.60
C SER A 242 -2.08 -12.88 40.61
N PRO A 243 -3.03 -11.98 40.83
CA PRO A 243 -2.81 -10.54 40.90
C PRO A 243 -2.19 -10.10 42.24
N ASP A 244 -1.16 -10.82 42.68
CA ASP A 244 -0.49 -10.53 43.95
C ASP A 244 0.19 -9.14 43.90
N GLY A 245 -0.14 -8.30 44.87
CA GLY A 245 0.43 -6.97 44.99
C GLY A 245 -0.25 -5.89 44.14
N LEU A 246 -1.28 -6.23 43.36
CA LEU A 246 -2.12 -5.23 42.69
C LEU A 246 -3.15 -4.70 43.67
N THR A 247 -3.32 -3.37 43.70
CA THR A 247 -4.38 -2.73 44.46
C THR A 247 -5.72 -2.89 43.77
N GLN A 248 -6.82 -2.78 44.54
CA GLN A 248 -8.15 -2.73 43.94
C GLN A 248 -8.24 -1.64 42.86
N GLY A 249 -8.69 -2.04 41.65
CA GLY A 249 -8.78 -1.11 40.54
C GLY A 249 -9.00 -1.77 39.19
N LEU A 250 -9.00 -0.94 38.14
CA LEU A 250 -9.07 -1.35 36.73
C LEU A 250 -7.67 -1.34 36.15
N TYR A 251 -7.34 -2.41 35.43
CA TYR A 251 -6.07 -2.61 34.76
C TYR A 251 -6.31 -2.98 33.29
N LEU A 252 -5.33 -2.69 32.45
CA LEU A 252 -5.28 -3.14 31.06
C LEU A 252 -4.27 -4.27 30.94
N ILE A 253 -4.72 -5.45 30.50
CA ILE A 253 -3.85 -6.57 30.17
C ILE A 253 -3.65 -6.59 28.66
N THR A 254 -2.40 -6.54 28.23
CA THR A 254 -2.00 -6.68 26.82
C THR A 254 -1.25 -7.98 26.64
N PHE A 255 -1.73 -8.83 25.74
CA PHE A 255 -1.11 -10.07 25.31
C PHE A 255 -0.40 -9.82 23.99
N THR A 256 0.85 -10.26 23.85
CA THR A 256 1.65 -10.08 22.62
C THR A 256 2.32 -11.38 22.20
N GLY A 257 2.42 -11.59 20.89
CA GLY A 257 3.11 -12.75 20.31
C GLY A 257 2.91 -12.79 18.80
N ASN A 258 3.87 -13.34 18.06
CA ASN A 258 3.83 -13.51 16.59
C ASN A 258 3.39 -12.25 15.82
N GLY A 259 3.77 -11.06 16.29
CA GLY A 259 3.41 -9.80 15.64
C GLY A 259 2.01 -9.29 15.95
N VAL A 260 1.22 -9.99 16.77
CA VAL A 260 -0.14 -9.58 17.18
C VAL A 260 -0.17 -9.14 18.63
N ALA A 261 -1.10 -8.23 18.94
CA ALA A 261 -1.37 -7.78 20.29
C ALA A 261 -2.89 -7.76 20.56
N HIS A 262 -3.31 -8.21 21.74
CA HIS A 262 -4.69 -8.12 22.21
C HIS A 262 -4.73 -7.48 23.58
N THR A 263 -5.56 -6.47 23.76
CA THR A 263 -5.72 -5.79 25.06
C THR A 263 -7.14 -5.97 25.59
N THR A 264 -7.25 -6.33 26.84
CA THR A 264 -8.53 -6.48 27.54
C THR A 264 -8.47 -5.88 28.95
N LYS A 265 -9.61 -5.77 29.62
CA LYS A 265 -9.73 -5.19 30.96
C LYS A 265 -9.65 -6.27 32.01
N LEU A 266 -8.96 -5.99 33.11
CA LEU A 266 -9.00 -6.74 34.37
C LEU A 266 -9.46 -5.84 35.49
N VAL A 267 -10.45 -6.27 36.22
CA VAL A 267 -10.91 -5.63 37.48
C VAL A 267 -10.38 -6.42 38.66
N VAL A 268 -9.67 -5.79 39.57
CA VAL A 268 -9.19 -6.38 40.82
C VAL A 268 -10.00 -5.81 41.96
N GLN A 269 -10.53 -6.69 42.85
CA GLN A 269 -11.33 -6.36 44.01
C GLN A 269 -10.64 -6.74 45.32
#